data_aa4c2fb07dac53263c9fb166d4c7ecb7
#
_entry.id   aa4c2fb07dac53263c9fb166d4c7ecb7
#
_cell.length_a   1.000
_cell.length_b   1.000
_cell.length_c   1.000
_cell.angle_alpha   90.00
_cell.angle_beta   90.00
_cell.angle_gamma   90.00
#
_symmetry.space_group_name_H-M   'P 1'
#
loop_
_entity.id
_entity.type
_entity.pdbx_description
1 polymer ?
#
loop_
_entity_poly.entity_id
_entity_poly.type
_entity_poly.pdbx_seq_one_letter_code
_entity_poly.pdbx_strand_id
1 'polypeptide(L)'
;MLSLQSINVAISGTQILREVSLELPTGSMTGLIGRNGAGKTTLMKTVMGILKPATGTLKFDDTDLRATPTHGRSRLGIGYMPEDRRLIPDLTVRENILVPAWAIGLGEQEARFQKILEYIPEIRELGPRKGSQLSGGQQKLAALARALMCGTKLLLLDEPFEGVAPALAQRLVEVVSGLKQAGMTVILSESDLQHSERLVDRVVTIDRGALR
;
A
#
# COMPACT_ATOMS: atom_id res chain seq x y z
N MET A 1 -3.13 -15.31 0.05
CA MET A 1 -2.44 -15.18 1.37
C MET A 1 -1.01 -14.67 1.17
N LEU A 2 -0.53 -13.72 1.97
CA LEU A 2 0.88 -13.30 1.95
C LEU A 2 1.63 -14.01 3.09
N SER A 3 2.78 -14.61 2.78
CA SER A 3 3.64 -15.29 3.78
C SER A 3 5.09 -14.83 3.62
N LEU A 4 5.66 -14.40 4.73
CA LEU A 4 7.06 -14.06 4.90
C LEU A 4 7.66 -15.01 5.95
N GLN A 5 8.85 -15.57 5.69
CA GLN A 5 9.55 -16.43 6.63
C GLN A 5 11.03 -16.05 6.69
N SER A 6 11.47 -15.64 7.87
CA SER A 6 12.87 -15.27 8.19
C SER A 6 13.46 -14.26 7.20
N ILE A 7 12.68 -13.25 6.81
CA ILE A 7 13.11 -12.21 5.87
C ILE A 7 14.15 -11.31 6.50
N ASN A 8 15.30 -11.21 5.86
CA ASN A 8 16.37 -10.28 6.19
C ASN A 8 16.61 -9.30 5.04
N VAL A 9 16.68 -8.01 5.35
CA VAL A 9 16.93 -6.94 4.36
C VAL A 9 18.01 -6.01 4.87
N ALA A 10 19.01 -5.75 4.03
CA ALA A 10 20.03 -4.74 4.27
C ALA A 10 19.98 -3.63 3.20
N ILE A 11 20.22 -2.39 3.60
CA ILE A 11 20.33 -1.21 2.73
C ILE A 11 21.70 -0.60 2.96
N SER A 12 22.50 -0.49 1.90
CA SER A 12 23.87 0.05 1.96
C SER A 12 24.72 -0.58 3.07
N GLY A 13 24.62 -1.91 3.24
CA GLY A 13 25.36 -2.66 4.25
C GLY A 13 24.75 -2.63 5.66
N THR A 14 23.75 -1.80 5.92
CA THR A 14 23.06 -1.75 7.22
C THR A 14 21.84 -2.66 7.21
N GLN A 15 21.76 -3.58 8.16
CA GLN A 15 20.63 -4.49 8.31
C GLN A 15 19.43 -3.76 8.89
N ILE A 16 18.36 -3.70 8.11
CA ILE A 16 17.11 -3.00 8.46
C ILE A 16 16.03 -3.98 8.93
N LEU A 17 15.80 -5.08 8.20
CA LEU A 17 14.89 -6.13 8.67
C LEU A 17 15.66 -7.37 9.12
N ARG A 18 15.20 -7.96 10.23
CA ARG A 18 15.86 -9.07 10.95
C ARG A 18 14.87 -10.18 11.21
N GLU A 19 15.06 -11.33 10.56
CA GLU A 19 14.26 -12.57 10.75
C GLU A 19 12.74 -12.32 10.75
N VAL A 20 12.25 -11.39 9.89
CA VAL A 20 10.85 -11.03 9.84
C VAL A 20 10.03 -12.20 9.29
N SER A 21 9.11 -12.70 10.12
CA SER A 21 8.14 -13.73 9.73
C SER A 21 6.72 -13.22 9.98
N LEU A 22 5.87 -13.30 8.97
CA LEU A 22 4.51 -12.78 9.01
C LEU A 22 3.61 -13.58 8.06
N GLU A 23 2.43 -13.94 8.53
CA GLU A 23 1.38 -14.51 7.69
C GLU A 23 0.15 -13.61 7.71
N LEU A 24 -0.37 -13.31 6.53
CA LEU A 24 -1.58 -12.51 6.35
C LEU A 24 -2.65 -13.35 5.67
N PRO A 25 -3.71 -13.69 6.40
CA PRO A 25 -4.89 -14.31 5.80
C PRO A 25 -5.52 -13.43 4.73
N THR A 26 -6.12 -14.04 3.72
CA THR A 26 -6.91 -13.31 2.73
C THR A 26 -8.09 -12.60 3.39
N GLY A 27 -8.36 -11.37 2.99
CA GLY A 27 -9.44 -10.55 3.54
C GLY A 27 -9.16 -9.92 4.90
N SER A 28 -7.95 -10.13 5.48
CA SER A 28 -7.58 -9.52 6.76
C SER A 28 -7.04 -8.11 6.60
N MET A 29 -7.34 -7.26 7.57
CA MET A 29 -6.74 -5.94 7.71
C MET A 29 -5.75 -5.93 8.88
N THR A 30 -4.47 -5.76 8.57
CA THR A 30 -3.38 -5.83 9.55
C THR A 30 -2.72 -4.46 9.73
N GLY A 31 -2.69 -3.97 10.96
CA GLY A 31 -1.91 -2.81 11.38
C GLY A 31 -0.45 -3.21 11.63
N LEU A 32 0.48 -2.59 10.91
CA LEU A 32 1.92 -2.70 11.13
C LEU A 32 2.40 -1.47 11.90
N ILE A 33 2.54 -1.60 13.21
CA ILE A 33 2.79 -0.48 14.10
C ILE A 33 4.25 -0.44 14.54
N GLY A 34 4.83 0.75 14.53
CA GLY A 34 6.20 0.96 15.00
C GLY A 34 6.70 2.37 14.77
N ARG A 35 7.71 2.78 15.56
CA ARG A 35 8.30 4.11 15.47
C ARG A 35 8.88 4.39 14.08
N ASN A 36 9.10 5.68 13.77
CA ASN A 36 9.82 6.06 12.55
C ASN A 36 11.21 5.41 12.55
N GLY A 37 11.61 4.84 11.41
CA GLY A 37 12.84 4.06 11.27
C GLY A 37 12.78 2.60 11.78
N ALA A 38 11.66 2.12 12.31
CA ALA A 38 11.53 0.74 12.79
C ALA A 38 11.60 -0.33 11.69
N GLY A 39 11.36 0.04 10.40
CA GLY A 39 11.42 -0.87 9.26
C GLY A 39 10.10 -1.07 8.51
N LYS A 40 9.01 -0.37 8.87
CA LYS A 40 7.68 -0.47 8.26
C LYS A 40 7.72 -0.32 6.73
N THR A 41 8.20 0.83 6.26
CA THR A 41 8.37 1.13 4.82
C THR A 41 9.30 0.14 4.13
N THR A 42 10.36 -0.33 4.81
CA THR A 42 11.28 -1.35 4.28
C THR A 42 10.55 -2.67 4.04
N LEU A 43 9.70 -3.09 4.97
CA LEU A 43 8.89 -4.29 4.83
C LEU A 43 7.93 -4.19 3.64
N MET A 44 7.20 -3.07 3.51
CA MET A 44 6.29 -2.85 2.38
C MET A 44 7.01 -2.80 1.03
N LYS A 45 8.15 -2.09 0.96
CA LYS A 45 9.00 -2.06 -0.23
C LYS A 45 9.57 -3.44 -0.58
N THR A 46 9.81 -4.28 0.42
CA THR A 46 10.26 -5.67 0.19
C THR A 46 9.12 -6.52 -0.39
N VAL A 47 7.92 -6.44 0.17
CA VAL A 47 6.73 -7.11 -0.38
C VAL A 47 6.45 -6.62 -1.80
N MET A 48 6.67 -5.34 -2.10
CA MET A 48 6.47 -4.77 -3.45
C MET A 48 7.63 -5.08 -4.43
N GLY A 49 8.77 -5.61 -3.94
CA GLY A 49 9.94 -5.93 -4.76
C GLY A 49 10.81 -4.74 -5.14
N ILE A 50 10.61 -3.61 -4.50
CA ILE A 50 11.48 -2.43 -4.63
C ILE A 50 12.81 -2.69 -3.91
N LEU A 51 12.75 -3.42 -2.78
CA LEU A 51 13.91 -3.94 -2.06
C LEU A 51 13.92 -5.46 -2.15
N LYS A 52 15.10 -6.04 -2.33
CA LYS A 52 15.28 -7.49 -2.38
C LYS A 52 15.71 -8.00 -1.01
N PRO A 53 15.06 -9.05 -0.46
CA PRO A 53 15.54 -9.69 0.75
C PRO A 53 16.85 -10.45 0.47
N ALA A 54 17.79 -10.37 1.42
CA ALA A 54 19.05 -11.12 1.37
C ALA A 54 18.78 -12.62 1.61
N THR A 55 17.91 -12.93 2.58
CA THR A 55 17.53 -14.30 2.95
C THR A 55 16.03 -14.41 3.23
N GLY A 56 15.55 -15.61 3.47
CA GLY A 56 14.17 -15.93 3.79
C GLY A 56 13.31 -16.26 2.58
N THR A 57 12.05 -16.57 2.80
CA THR A 57 11.05 -16.84 1.74
C THR A 57 9.95 -15.81 1.77
N LEU A 58 9.44 -15.45 0.59
CA LEU A 58 8.38 -14.45 0.42
C LEU A 58 7.41 -14.96 -0.64
N LYS A 59 6.19 -15.29 -0.22
CA LYS A 59 5.15 -15.84 -1.11
C LYS A 59 3.88 -15.03 -1.05
N PHE A 60 3.20 -14.94 -2.18
CA PHE A 60 1.83 -14.41 -2.29
C PHE A 60 0.99 -15.45 -3.03
N ASP A 61 0.01 -16.01 -2.34
CA ASP A 61 -0.66 -17.24 -2.72
C ASP A 61 0.42 -18.32 -3.01
N ASP A 62 0.40 -18.96 -4.16
CA ASP A 62 1.39 -19.98 -4.57
C ASP A 62 2.62 -19.39 -5.29
N THR A 63 2.68 -18.06 -5.44
CA THR A 63 3.73 -17.38 -6.19
C THR A 63 4.90 -16.97 -5.31
N ASP A 64 6.13 -17.37 -5.67
CA ASP A 64 7.35 -16.85 -5.05
C ASP A 64 7.63 -15.42 -5.51
N LEU A 65 7.47 -14.47 -4.58
CA LEU A 65 7.71 -13.05 -4.87
C LEU A 65 9.20 -12.71 -5.02
N ARG A 66 10.12 -13.53 -4.52
CA ARG A 66 11.57 -13.26 -4.69
C ARG A 66 11.99 -13.38 -6.15
N ALA A 67 11.37 -14.31 -6.89
CA ALA A 67 11.56 -14.48 -8.33
C ALA A 67 10.71 -13.52 -9.18
N THR A 68 9.73 -12.85 -8.58
CA THR A 68 8.78 -12.00 -9.28
C THR A 68 9.25 -10.53 -9.27
N PRO A 69 9.47 -9.88 -10.43
CA PRO A 69 9.86 -8.48 -10.49
C PRO A 69 8.71 -7.57 -10.05
N THR A 70 9.02 -6.31 -9.68
CA THR A 70 8.06 -5.33 -9.14
C THR A 70 6.80 -5.20 -10.00
N HIS A 71 6.94 -5.02 -11.32
CA HIS A 71 5.80 -4.92 -12.23
C HIS A 71 4.97 -6.22 -12.32
N GLY A 72 5.59 -7.38 -12.11
CA GLY A 72 4.90 -8.66 -12.02
C GLY A 72 4.02 -8.75 -10.78
N ARG A 73 4.44 -8.15 -9.67
CA ARG A 73 3.64 -8.13 -8.42
C ARG A 73 2.36 -7.31 -8.56
N SER A 74 2.41 -6.22 -9.31
CA SER A 74 1.19 -5.46 -9.65
C SER A 74 0.22 -6.30 -10.49
N ARG A 75 0.70 -7.17 -11.38
CA ARG A 75 -0.15 -8.13 -12.12
C ARG A 75 -0.79 -9.19 -11.23
N LEU A 76 -0.17 -9.52 -10.10
CA LEU A 76 -0.74 -10.44 -9.11
C LEU A 76 -1.88 -9.82 -8.28
N GLY A 77 -2.12 -8.51 -8.44
CA GLY A 77 -3.14 -7.79 -7.69
C GLY A 77 -2.61 -7.13 -6.41
N ILE A 78 -1.30 -6.86 -6.34
CA ILE A 78 -0.69 -6.13 -5.22
C ILE A 78 -0.57 -4.65 -5.58
N GLY A 79 -1.20 -3.78 -4.77
CA GLY A 79 -1.10 -2.33 -4.86
C GLY A 79 -0.30 -1.74 -3.71
N TYR A 80 0.36 -0.61 -3.96
CA TYR A 80 1.18 0.07 -2.95
C TYR A 80 0.96 1.57 -2.99
N MET A 81 0.60 2.13 -1.85
CA MET A 81 0.55 3.57 -1.59
C MET A 81 1.75 3.93 -0.71
N PRO A 82 2.80 4.58 -1.25
CA PRO A 82 3.93 5.03 -0.46
C PRO A 82 3.57 6.28 0.38
N GLU A 83 4.26 6.47 1.50
CA GLU A 83 4.14 7.62 2.39
C GLU A 83 4.26 8.96 1.65
N ASP A 84 5.25 9.08 0.75
CA ASP A 84 5.58 10.28 -0.04
C ASP A 84 4.67 10.48 -1.28
N ARG A 85 3.59 9.70 -1.40
CA ARG A 85 2.55 9.78 -2.44
C ARG A 85 3.05 9.54 -3.86
N ARG A 86 4.18 10.12 -4.29
CA ARG A 86 4.85 9.97 -5.60
C ARG A 86 3.92 10.16 -6.80
N LEU A 87 3.03 11.13 -6.74
CA LEU A 87 2.29 11.53 -7.94
C LEU A 87 3.24 12.18 -8.95
N ILE A 88 2.97 11.94 -10.22
CA ILE A 88 3.69 12.60 -11.32
C ILE A 88 3.06 13.98 -11.49
N PRO A 89 3.81 15.09 -11.23
CA PRO A 89 3.24 16.43 -11.11
C PRO A 89 2.54 16.93 -12.39
N ASP A 90 3.08 16.57 -13.55
CA ASP A 90 2.59 17.04 -14.86
C ASP A 90 1.43 16.22 -15.43
N LEU A 91 1.21 15.03 -14.92
CA LEU A 91 0.07 14.21 -15.29
C LEU A 91 -1.19 14.64 -14.52
N THR A 92 -2.34 14.48 -15.15
CA THR A 92 -3.63 14.61 -14.47
C THR A 92 -3.80 13.53 -13.39
N VAL A 93 -4.73 13.75 -12.46
CA VAL A 93 -5.07 12.74 -11.45
C VAL A 93 -5.53 11.44 -12.10
N ARG A 94 -6.38 11.53 -13.14
CA ARG A 94 -6.83 10.35 -13.87
C ARG A 94 -5.66 9.59 -14.49
N GLU A 95 -4.73 10.27 -15.15
CA GLU A 95 -3.54 9.65 -15.73
C GLU A 95 -2.64 9.05 -14.63
N ASN A 96 -2.40 9.76 -13.53
CA ASN A 96 -1.66 9.22 -12.38
C ASN A 96 -2.24 7.89 -11.88
N ILE A 97 -3.57 7.78 -11.81
CA ILE A 97 -4.27 6.54 -11.41
C ILE A 97 -4.09 5.44 -12.46
N LEU A 98 -4.11 5.78 -13.74
CA LEU A 98 -4.03 4.82 -14.84
C LEU A 98 -2.59 4.35 -15.16
N VAL A 99 -1.55 5.14 -14.82
CA VAL A 99 -0.13 4.80 -15.11
C VAL A 99 0.24 3.35 -14.71
N PRO A 100 -0.12 2.82 -13.53
CA PRO A 100 0.24 1.44 -13.19
C PRO A 100 -0.43 0.43 -14.11
N ALA A 101 -1.67 0.67 -14.54
CA ALA A 101 -2.39 -0.19 -15.48
C ALA A 101 -1.73 -0.19 -16.86
N TRP A 102 -1.33 0.97 -17.35
CA TRP A 102 -0.61 1.10 -18.63
C TRP A 102 0.74 0.38 -18.58
N ALA A 103 1.49 0.55 -17.48
CA ALA A 103 2.81 -0.05 -17.32
C ALA A 103 2.79 -1.58 -17.36
N ILE A 104 1.69 -2.22 -16.95
CA ILE A 104 1.56 -3.68 -16.93
C ILE A 104 0.66 -4.22 -18.08
N GLY A 105 0.13 -3.36 -18.93
CA GLY A 105 -0.77 -3.76 -20.01
C GLY A 105 -2.11 -4.32 -19.51
N LEU A 106 -2.72 -3.67 -18.51
CA LEU A 106 -3.98 -4.12 -17.92
C LEU A 106 -5.16 -3.80 -18.85
N GLY A 107 -5.91 -4.83 -19.29
CA GLY A 107 -7.01 -4.67 -20.26
C GLY A 107 -8.27 -3.99 -19.71
N GLU A 108 -8.58 -4.13 -18.41
CA GLU A 108 -9.85 -3.66 -17.81
C GLU A 108 -9.69 -2.36 -17.01
N GLN A 109 -8.76 -1.50 -17.42
CA GLN A 109 -8.40 -0.29 -16.68
C GLN A 109 -9.58 0.66 -16.44
N GLU A 110 -10.48 0.82 -17.42
CA GLU A 110 -11.63 1.72 -17.27
C GLU A 110 -12.68 1.16 -16.29
N ALA A 111 -12.98 -0.12 -16.36
CA ALA A 111 -13.89 -0.76 -15.40
C ALA A 111 -13.34 -0.66 -13.97
N ARG A 112 -12.02 -0.82 -13.79
CA ARG A 112 -11.37 -0.62 -12.49
C ARG A 112 -11.41 0.84 -12.05
N PHE A 113 -11.22 1.77 -12.96
CA PHE A 113 -11.32 3.20 -12.66
C PHE A 113 -12.72 3.53 -12.13
N GLN A 114 -13.78 3.02 -12.76
CA GLN A 114 -15.15 3.24 -12.27
C GLN A 114 -15.36 2.66 -10.86
N LYS A 115 -14.83 1.49 -10.52
CA LYS A 115 -14.87 0.95 -9.15
C LYS A 115 -14.12 1.83 -8.15
N ILE A 116 -12.99 2.42 -8.55
CA ILE A 116 -12.26 3.37 -7.70
C ILE A 116 -13.13 4.60 -7.40
N LEU A 117 -13.91 5.09 -8.38
CA LEU A 117 -14.83 6.20 -8.18
C LEU A 117 -16.00 5.89 -7.24
N GLU A 118 -16.33 4.61 -7.02
CA GLU A 118 -17.31 4.20 -6.01
C GLU A 118 -16.75 4.39 -4.59
N TYR A 119 -15.46 4.07 -4.38
CA TYR A 119 -14.79 4.26 -3.08
C TYR A 119 -14.37 5.70 -2.83
N ILE A 120 -13.91 6.40 -3.86
CA ILE A 120 -13.34 7.75 -3.80
C ILE A 120 -14.00 8.63 -4.87
N PRO A 121 -15.29 9.02 -4.68
CA PRO A 121 -16.03 9.81 -5.66
C PRO A 121 -15.40 11.18 -5.93
N GLU A 122 -14.62 11.73 -5.00
CA GLU A 122 -13.87 12.97 -5.15
C GLU A 122 -12.93 12.97 -6.37
N ILE A 123 -12.49 11.80 -6.78
CA ILE A 123 -11.63 11.63 -7.98
C ILE A 123 -12.34 12.08 -9.26
N ARG A 124 -13.67 12.09 -9.30
CA ARG A 124 -14.43 12.60 -10.49
C ARG A 124 -14.10 14.05 -10.77
N GLU A 125 -14.14 14.89 -9.74
CA GLU A 125 -13.85 16.32 -9.84
C GLU A 125 -12.35 16.60 -9.94
N LEU A 126 -11.52 15.79 -9.25
CA LEU A 126 -10.08 15.94 -9.26
C LEU A 126 -9.43 15.40 -10.55
N GLY A 127 -10.09 14.48 -11.24
CA GLY A 127 -9.57 13.73 -12.39
C GLY A 127 -8.88 14.58 -13.46
N PRO A 128 -9.44 15.70 -13.90
CA PRO A 128 -8.84 16.59 -14.91
C PRO A 128 -7.67 17.43 -14.39
N ARG A 129 -7.50 17.59 -13.07
CA ARG A 129 -6.46 18.45 -12.49
C ARG A 129 -5.11 17.75 -12.52
N LYS A 130 -4.02 18.51 -12.70
CA LYS A 130 -2.65 17.99 -12.61
C LYS A 130 -2.29 17.64 -11.16
N GLY A 131 -1.41 16.66 -10.98
CA GLY A 131 -0.89 16.26 -9.67
C GLY A 131 -0.28 17.44 -8.87
N SER A 132 0.38 18.37 -9.57
CA SER A 132 0.96 19.60 -9.00
C SER A 132 -0.08 20.61 -8.48
N GLN A 133 -1.34 20.49 -8.87
CA GLN A 133 -2.42 21.41 -8.49
C GLN A 133 -3.21 20.94 -7.26
N LEU A 134 -2.86 19.78 -6.72
CA LEU A 134 -3.56 19.17 -5.61
C LEU A 134 -3.03 19.66 -4.26
N SER A 135 -3.93 19.86 -3.30
CA SER A 135 -3.54 19.95 -1.88
C SER A 135 -2.93 18.63 -1.39
N GLY A 136 -2.16 18.67 -0.30
CA GLY A 136 -1.55 17.46 0.27
C GLY A 136 -2.56 16.33 0.54
N GLY A 137 -3.77 16.69 0.96
CA GLY A 137 -4.85 15.74 1.19
C GLY A 137 -5.42 15.13 -0.09
N GLN A 138 -5.66 15.96 -1.09
CA GLN A 138 -6.11 15.50 -2.40
C GLN A 138 -5.05 14.58 -3.05
N GLN A 139 -3.76 14.86 -2.84
CA GLN A 139 -2.68 13.98 -3.29
C GLN A 139 -2.74 12.61 -2.60
N LYS A 140 -3.09 12.53 -1.29
CA LYS A 140 -3.23 11.24 -0.59
C LYS A 140 -4.40 10.43 -1.14
N LEU A 141 -5.56 11.06 -1.41
CA LEU A 141 -6.69 10.38 -2.07
C LEU A 141 -6.31 9.86 -3.46
N ALA A 142 -5.62 10.69 -4.26
CA ALA A 142 -5.16 10.28 -5.59
C ALA A 142 -4.12 9.14 -5.52
N ALA A 143 -3.22 9.15 -4.53
CA ALA A 143 -2.24 8.09 -4.32
C ALA A 143 -2.90 6.76 -3.89
N LEU A 144 -3.92 6.83 -3.03
CA LEU A 144 -4.73 5.67 -2.65
C LEU A 144 -5.50 5.12 -3.87
N ALA A 145 -6.13 5.99 -4.65
CA ALA A 145 -6.82 5.60 -5.88
C ALA A 145 -5.87 4.93 -6.89
N ARG A 146 -4.65 5.45 -7.04
CA ARG A 146 -3.61 4.82 -7.88
C ARG A 146 -3.18 3.46 -7.36
N ALA A 147 -3.05 3.28 -6.05
CA ALA A 147 -2.72 1.98 -5.46
C ALA A 147 -3.83 0.96 -5.73
N LEU A 148 -5.10 1.37 -5.67
CA LEU A 148 -6.27 0.53 -5.95
C LEU A 148 -6.33 0.09 -7.42
N MET A 149 -5.71 0.80 -8.35
CA MET A 149 -5.71 0.41 -9.77
C MET A 149 -5.10 -0.99 -9.97
N CYS A 150 -4.08 -1.35 -9.23
CA CYS A 150 -3.46 -2.68 -9.26
C CYS A 150 -3.77 -3.52 -8.00
N GLY A 151 -4.06 -2.89 -6.87
CA GLY A 151 -4.33 -3.54 -5.59
C GLY A 151 -5.74 -4.13 -5.52
N THR A 152 -5.94 -5.27 -6.18
CA THR A 152 -7.23 -5.96 -6.20
C THR A 152 -7.33 -7.10 -5.21
N LYS A 153 -6.19 -7.58 -4.69
CA LYS A 153 -6.11 -8.67 -3.71
C LYS A 153 -5.39 -8.25 -2.43
N LEU A 154 -4.32 -7.48 -2.56
CA LEU A 154 -3.51 -6.98 -1.45
C LEU A 154 -3.21 -5.49 -1.65
N LEU A 155 -3.48 -4.70 -0.62
CA LEU A 155 -3.15 -3.28 -0.59
C LEU A 155 -2.16 -3.00 0.54
N LEU A 156 -1.05 -2.36 0.19
CA LEU A 156 -0.02 -1.91 1.11
C LEU A 156 -0.16 -0.39 1.26
N LEU A 157 -0.51 0.08 2.45
CA LEU A 157 -0.71 1.50 2.78
C LEU A 157 0.36 1.95 3.76
N ASP A 158 1.29 2.78 3.28
CA ASP A 158 2.42 3.25 4.06
C ASP A 158 2.12 4.65 4.64
N GLU A 159 1.87 4.73 5.95
CA GLU A 159 1.54 5.94 6.70
C GLU A 159 0.40 6.79 6.04
N PRO A 160 -0.76 6.19 5.71
CA PRO A 160 -1.79 6.88 4.93
C PRO A 160 -2.39 8.08 5.68
N PHE A 161 -2.39 8.08 7.01
CA PHE A 161 -2.99 9.13 7.83
C PHE A 161 -1.97 10.18 8.30
N GLU A 162 -0.67 9.98 8.08
CA GLU A 162 0.34 10.92 8.54
C GLU A 162 0.26 12.27 7.83
N GLY A 163 0.34 13.35 8.62
CA GLY A 163 0.38 14.73 8.11
C GLY A 163 -0.88 15.18 7.39
N VAL A 164 -2.05 14.61 7.69
CA VAL A 164 -3.33 15.01 7.12
C VAL A 164 -4.21 15.74 8.13
N ALA A 165 -5.06 16.63 7.63
CA ALA A 165 -6.07 17.27 8.48
C ALA A 165 -7.10 16.25 8.98
N PRO A 166 -7.70 16.45 10.18
CA PRO A 166 -8.62 15.47 10.79
C PRO A 166 -9.78 15.05 9.88
N ALA A 167 -10.37 15.98 9.14
CA ALA A 167 -11.49 15.68 8.22
C ALA A 167 -11.05 14.72 7.10
N LEU A 168 -9.82 14.85 6.60
CA LEU A 168 -9.30 13.94 5.60
C LEU A 168 -8.91 12.59 6.20
N ALA A 169 -8.33 12.57 7.41
CA ALA A 169 -8.05 11.32 8.11
C ALA A 169 -9.35 10.50 8.25
N GLN A 170 -10.43 11.15 8.71
CA GLN A 170 -11.74 10.52 8.80
C GLN A 170 -12.22 9.99 7.44
N ARG A 171 -12.05 10.77 6.37
CA ARG A 171 -12.43 10.35 5.02
C ARG A 171 -11.62 9.13 4.52
N LEU A 172 -10.31 9.11 4.79
CA LEU A 172 -9.47 7.95 4.47
C LEU A 172 -9.88 6.70 5.27
N VAL A 173 -10.23 6.87 6.55
CA VAL A 173 -10.78 5.79 7.39
C VAL A 173 -12.04 5.20 6.77
N GLU A 174 -12.97 6.04 6.29
CA GLU A 174 -14.19 5.57 5.61
C GLU A 174 -13.88 4.77 4.35
N VAL A 175 -12.96 5.27 3.50
CA VAL A 175 -12.55 4.55 2.29
C VAL A 175 -11.95 3.19 2.65
N VAL A 176 -11.01 3.15 3.59
CA VAL A 176 -10.34 1.91 4.02
C VAL A 176 -11.35 0.95 4.68
N SER A 177 -12.32 1.45 5.43
CA SER A 177 -13.43 0.65 5.97
C SER A 177 -14.27 0.01 4.88
N GLY A 178 -14.59 0.75 3.82
CA GLY A 178 -15.28 0.21 2.64
C GLY A 178 -14.50 -0.91 1.95
N LEU A 179 -13.18 -0.75 1.83
CA LEU A 179 -12.31 -1.81 1.29
C LEU A 179 -12.30 -3.06 2.16
N LYS A 180 -12.30 -2.91 3.49
CA LYS A 180 -12.44 -4.02 4.44
C LYS A 180 -13.75 -4.78 4.23
N GLN A 181 -14.86 -4.07 4.14
CA GLN A 181 -16.19 -4.66 3.89
C GLN A 181 -16.27 -5.41 2.56
N ALA A 182 -15.50 -4.94 1.56
CA ALA A 182 -15.35 -5.63 0.28
C ALA A 182 -14.40 -6.84 0.32
N GLY A 183 -13.86 -7.22 1.48
CA GLY A 183 -12.97 -8.37 1.66
C GLY A 183 -11.54 -8.16 1.17
N MET A 184 -11.10 -6.91 1.02
CA MET A 184 -9.73 -6.59 0.61
C MET A 184 -8.73 -6.96 1.72
N THR A 185 -7.62 -7.60 1.33
CA THR A 185 -6.49 -7.78 2.25
C THR A 185 -5.67 -6.51 2.31
N VAL A 186 -5.42 -5.97 3.50
CA VAL A 186 -4.68 -4.71 3.67
C VAL A 186 -3.60 -4.84 4.73
N ILE A 187 -2.41 -4.34 4.44
CA ILE A 187 -1.41 -3.95 5.44
C ILE A 187 -1.41 -2.43 5.52
N LEU A 188 -1.61 -1.92 6.71
CA LEU A 188 -1.63 -0.50 7.02
C LEU A 188 -0.50 -0.21 8.00
N SER A 189 0.52 0.60 7.61
CA SER A 189 1.55 1.00 8.54
C SER A 189 1.22 2.33 9.20
N GLU A 190 1.49 2.43 10.51
CA GLU A 190 1.37 3.64 11.31
C GLU A 190 2.41 3.68 12.43
N SER A 191 2.64 4.89 12.95
CA SER A 191 3.47 5.07 14.13
C SER A 191 2.72 4.70 15.42
N ASP A 192 1.40 4.89 15.44
CA ASP A 192 0.46 4.50 16.49
C ASP A 192 -0.90 4.09 15.87
N LEU A 193 -1.87 3.66 16.70
CA LEU A 193 -3.19 3.21 16.24
C LEU A 193 -4.26 4.32 16.23
N GLN A 194 -3.90 5.59 16.32
CA GLN A 194 -4.85 6.69 16.52
C GLN A 194 -6.02 6.68 15.54
N HIS A 195 -5.78 6.34 14.28
CA HIS A 195 -6.81 6.36 13.23
C HIS A 195 -7.30 4.96 12.83
N SER A 196 -6.49 3.93 13.00
CA SER A 196 -6.74 2.58 12.48
C SER A 196 -7.24 1.56 13.49
N GLU A 197 -7.30 1.88 14.80
CA GLU A 197 -7.67 0.92 15.84
C GLU A 197 -8.95 0.14 15.55
N ARG A 198 -9.97 0.82 15.01
CA ARG A 198 -11.27 0.21 14.66
C ARG A 198 -11.28 -0.46 13.28
N LEU A 199 -10.25 -0.22 12.48
CA LEU A 199 -10.14 -0.78 11.13
C LEU A 199 -9.46 -2.14 11.13
N VAL A 200 -8.41 -2.31 11.93
CA VAL A 200 -7.54 -3.49 11.90
C VAL A 200 -8.17 -4.68 12.64
N ASP A 201 -7.98 -5.87 12.09
CA ASP A 201 -8.38 -7.14 12.73
C ASP A 201 -7.28 -7.65 13.65
N ARG A 202 -6.04 -7.26 13.36
CA ARG A 202 -4.85 -7.62 14.13
C ARG A 202 -3.79 -6.54 14.04
N VAL A 203 -2.97 -6.48 15.06
CA VAL A 203 -1.82 -5.58 15.14
C VAL A 203 -0.55 -6.40 15.19
N VAL A 204 0.44 -6.00 14.42
CA VAL A 204 1.80 -6.52 14.44
C VAL A 204 2.73 -5.37 14.73
N THR A 205 3.54 -5.48 15.76
CA THR A 205 4.50 -4.44 16.11
C THR A 205 5.86 -4.73 15.49
N ILE A 206 6.45 -3.73 14.88
CA ILE A 206 7.83 -3.79 14.39
C ILE A 206 8.72 -2.86 15.21
N ASP A 207 9.82 -3.39 15.72
CA ASP A 207 10.81 -2.64 16.48
C ASP A 207 12.22 -3.04 16.03
N ARG A 208 13.04 -2.05 15.66
CA ARG A 208 14.43 -2.25 15.20
C ARG A 208 14.56 -3.36 14.14
N GLY A 209 13.59 -3.44 13.25
CA GLY A 209 13.58 -4.39 12.13
C GLY A 209 13.09 -5.79 12.45
N ALA A 210 12.63 -6.07 13.66
CA ALA A 210 12.05 -7.36 14.05
C ALA A 210 10.57 -7.21 14.41
N LEU A 211 9.75 -8.23 14.12
CA LEU A 211 8.35 -8.27 14.55
C LEU A 211 8.24 -8.82 15.98
N ARG A 212 7.23 -8.30 16.71
CA ARG A 212 6.85 -8.72 18.06
C ARG A 212 5.37 -9.06 18.12
#